data_7350d9701509ad919ae7f9b5103321f8
#
_entry.id   7350d9701509ad919ae7f9b5103321f8
#
_cell.length_a   1.000
_cell.length_b   1.000
_cell.length_c   1.000
_cell.angle_alpha   90.00
_cell.angle_beta   90.00
_cell.angle_gamma   90.00
#
_symmetry.space_group_name_H-M   'P 1'
#
loop_
_entity.id
_entity.type
_entity.pdbx_description
1 polymer ?
#
loop_
_entity_poly.entity_id
_entity_poly.type
_entity_poly.pdbx_seq_one_letter_code
_entity_poly.pdbx_strand_id
1 'polypeptide(L)'
;FSWIGPKRLIPPAVPMAELPKVDVILVSHNHYDHLDIQSMKKIQARNSSLKVFVPKGDMRLLKKRGIRNVFEFGWWDSKQLDSVDFIFTPAQHWSGRGVFDRNKSWWGGWLIKTKLKSIFHAGDTGYSQDFLKIRSKFGPIDVAFLPIGAFEPRWFVSGQHIDPAEALKIAADLEVTKAYGMHWGTFILTDEAVLEARKQLIKLQTPAINPTRPIFTP
;
A
#
# COMPACT_ATOMS: atom_id res chain seq x y z
N PHE A 1 13.00 16.08 4.44
CA PHE A 1 14.10 15.99 3.44
C PHE A 1 13.64 16.32 2.02
N SER A 2 12.70 17.28 1.87
CA SER A 2 12.17 17.71 0.55
C SER A 2 13.23 18.26 -0.43
N TRP A 3 14.44 18.49 0.03
CA TRP A 3 15.57 19.03 -0.74
C TRP A 3 16.59 17.97 -1.18
N ILE A 4 16.52 16.71 -0.68
CA ILE A 4 17.44 15.61 -1.03
C ILE A 4 16.71 14.45 -1.73
N GLY A 5 15.43 14.23 -1.44
CA GLY A 5 14.67 13.08 -1.97
C GLY A 5 14.16 13.31 -3.41
N PRO A 6 13.61 12.26 -4.04
CA PRO A 6 12.99 12.36 -5.36
C PRO A 6 11.85 13.40 -5.34
N LYS A 7 11.82 14.26 -6.34
CA LYS A 7 10.77 15.27 -6.48
C LYS A 7 9.48 14.62 -6.98
N ARG A 8 8.35 15.08 -6.45
CA ARG A 8 7.04 14.67 -6.93
C ARG A 8 6.80 15.20 -8.34
N LEU A 9 6.37 14.33 -9.26
CA LEU A 9 6.14 14.67 -10.66
C LEU A 9 4.75 15.27 -10.90
N ILE A 10 3.75 14.77 -10.17
CA ILE A 10 2.35 15.19 -10.29
C ILE A 10 1.78 15.59 -8.92
N PRO A 11 0.84 16.53 -8.85
CA PRO A 11 0.17 16.86 -7.59
C PRO A 11 -0.63 15.66 -7.06
N PRO A 12 -1.00 15.63 -5.75
CA PRO A 12 -1.95 14.68 -5.24
C PRO A 12 -3.29 14.75 -6.00
N ALA A 13 -3.86 13.60 -6.33
CA ALA A 13 -5.15 13.54 -7.05
C ALA A 13 -6.29 14.23 -6.27
N VAL A 14 -6.22 14.19 -4.93
CA VAL A 14 -7.14 14.92 -4.06
C VAL A 14 -6.31 15.88 -3.21
N PRO A 15 -6.48 17.19 -3.37
CA PRO A 15 -5.83 18.19 -2.53
C PRO A 15 -6.21 18.00 -1.04
N MET A 16 -5.28 18.31 -0.14
CA MET A 16 -5.50 18.16 1.30
C MET A 16 -6.75 18.89 1.80
N ALA A 17 -7.07 20.03 1.20
CA ALA A 17 -8.24 20.84 1.56
C ALA A 17 -9.58 20.16 1.20
N GLU A 18 -9.57 19.36 0.13
CA GLU A 18 -10.75 18.67 -0.42
C GLU A 18 -10.97 17.27 0.18
N LEU A 19 -10.00 16.77 0.97
CA LEU A 19 -10.20 15.50 1.65
C LEU A 19 -11.43 15.55 2.55
N PRO A 20 -12.32 14.55 2.53
CA PRO A 20 -13.40 14.43 3.50
C PRO A 20 -12.82 14.28 4.92
N LYS A 21 -13.69 14.23 5.93
CA LYS A 21 -13.28 13.84 7.27
C LYS A 21 -12.67 12.44 7.22
N VAL A 22 -11.41 12.33 7.65
CA VAL A 22 -10.69 11.06 7.72
C VAL A 22 -10.81 10.51 9.15
N ASP A 23 -11.39 9.34 9.33
CA ASP A 23 -11.55 8.70 10.63
C ASP A 23 -10.43 7.73 10.96
N VAL A 24 -9.80 7.13 9.94
CA VAL A 24 -8.70 6.18 10.10
C VAL A 24 -7.61 6.44 9.06
N ILE A 25 -6.36 6.43 9.49
CA ILE A 25 -5.18 6.32 8.62
C ILE A 25 -4.58 4.93 8.81
N LEU A 26 -4.33 4.24 7.69
CA LEU A 26 -3.64 2.96 7.65
C LEU A 26 -2.24 3.16 7.06
N VAL A 27 -1.21 2.71 7.76
CA VAL A 27 0.18 2.76 7.29
C VAL A 27 0.64 1.35 6.96
N SER A 28 1.11 1.13 5.75
CA SER A 28 1.66 -0.16 5.32
C SER A 28 3.06 -0.41 5.90
N HIS A 29 3.92 0.59 5.85
CA HIS A 29 5.28 0.57 6.37
C HIS A 29 5.81 2.00 6.51
N ASN A 30 7.01 2.16 7.05
CA ASN A 30 7.49 3.47 7.47
C ASN A 30 8.45 4.17 6.48
N HIS A 31 8.59 3.73 5.24
CA HIS A 31 9.35 4.48 4.24
C HIS A 31 8.80 5.89 4.07
N TYR A 32 9.62 6.83 3.60
CA TYR A 32 9.29 8.26 3.56
C TYR A 32 8.14 8.59 2.62
N ASP A 33 7.95 7.84 1.55
CA ASP A 33 6.88 7.96 0.56
C ASP A 33 5.54 7.35 1.03
N HIS A 34 5.56 6.48 2.05
CA HIS A 34 4.36 5.85 2.63
C HIS A 34 3.96 6.43 3.98
N LEU A 35 4.89 6.94 4.77
CA LEU A 35 4.61 7.56 6.06
C LEU A 35 5.07 9.02 6.07
N ASP A 36 4.18 9.93 5.64
CA ASP A 36 4.39 11.38 5.73
C ASP A 36 3.75 11.96 7.00
N ILE A 37 4.59 12.29 7.97
CA ILE A 37 4.18 12.83 9.26
C ILE A 37 3.51 14.21 9.12
N GLN A 38 3.88 15.02 8.14
CA GLN A 38 3.29 16.34 7.96
C GLN A 38 1.84 16.24 7.47
N SER A 39 1.57 15.34 6.52
CA SER A 39 0.21 15.06 6.08
C SER A 39 -0.65 14.51 7.22
N MET A 40 -0.12 13.59 8.04
CA MET A 40 -0.82 13.07 9.21
C MET A 40 -1.20 14.16 10.21
N LYS A 41 -0.29 15.12 10.49
CA LYS A 41 -0.57 16.26 11.36
C LYS A 41 -1.69 17.13 10.82
N LYS A 42 -1.69 17.43 9.52
CA LYS A 42 -2.74 18.22 8.88
C LYS A 42 -4.10 17.51 8.96
N ILE A 43 -4.15 16.20 8.73
CA ILE A 43 -5.37 15.40 8.86
C ILE A 43 -5.84 15.36 10.32
N GLN A 44 -4.93 15.11 11.27
CA GLN A 44 -5.25 15.11 12.70
C GLN A 44 -5.79 16.45 13.19
N ALA A 45 -5.30 17.57 12.68
CA ALA A 45 -5.81 18.90 13.02
C ALA A 45 -7.27 19.09 12.60
N ARG A 46 -7.73 18.39 11.54
CA ARG A 46 -9.11 18.43 11.06
C ARG A 46 -10.03 17.43 11.75
N ASN A 47 -9.48 16.40 12.41
CA ASN A 47 -10.25 15.40 13.15
C ASN A 47 -9.49 14.93 14.40
N SER A 48 -9.86 15.43 15.58
CA SER A 48 -9.21 15.06 16.84
C SER A 48 -9.45 13.59 17.25
N SER A 49 -10.51 12.95 16.74
CA SER A 49 -10.83 11.53 16.96
C SER A 49 -10.17 10.58 15.96
N LEU A 50 -9.37 11.10 14.99
CA LEU A 50 -8.60 10.31 14.05
C LEU A 50 -7.87 9.16 14.74
N LYS A 51 -7.98 7.96 14.19
CA LYS A 51 -7.20 6.79 14.59
C LYS A 51 -6.10 6.51 13.56
N VAL A 52 -4.91 6.18 14.02
CA VAL A 52 -3.77 5.88 13.15
C VAL A 52 -3.31 4.46 13.42
N PHE A 53 -3.47 3.57 12.45
CA PHE A 53 -3.07 2.18 12.52
C PHE A 53 -1.75 2.01 11.80
N VAL A 54 -0.76 1.46 12.50
CA VAL A 54 0.63 1.36 12.03
C VAL A 54 1.21 -0.01 12.32
N PRO A 55 2.24 -0.42 11.59
CA PRO A 55 3.00 -1.60 11.94
C PRO A 55 3.66 -1.50 13.33
N LYS A 56 3.89 -2.63 13.99
CA LYS A 56 4.67 -2.71 15.23
C LYS A 56 6.03 -2.04 15.04
N GLY A 57 6.41 -1.19 16.02
CA GLY A 57 7.66 -0.44 16.05
C GLY A 57 7.52 1.04 15.67
N ASP A 58 6.42 1.47 15.06
CA ASP A 58 6.25 2.85 14.57
C ASP A 58 5.53 3.78 15.54
N MET A 59 4.81 3.26 16.52
CA MET A 59 4.06 4.09 17.50
C MET A 59 4.95 5.11 18.20
N ARG A 60 6.15 4.70 18.64
CA ARG A 60 7.08 5.59 19.34
C ARG A 60 7.51 6.77 18.48
N LEU A 61 7.78 6.53 17.20
CA LEU A 61 8.11 7.57 16.22
C LEU A 61 6.97 8.58 16.11
N LEU A 62 5.75 8.09 15.89
CA LEU A 62 4.59 8.95 15.66
C LEU A 62 4.19 9.74 16.92
N LYS A 63 4.17 9.10 18.09
CA LYS A 63 3.89 9.78 19.36
C LYS A 63 4.89 10.90 19.65
N LYS A 64 6.19 10.67 19.43
CA LYS A 64 7.22 11.71 19.54
C LYS A 64 7.02 12.88 18.58
N ARG A 65 6.33 12.67 17.48
CA ARG A 65 6.01 13.70 16.48
C ARG A 65 4.64 14.35 16.70
N GLY A 66 3.94 14.01 17.81
CA GLY A 66 2.66 14.60 18.20
C GLY A 66 1.43 13.98 17.54
N ILE A 67 1.58 12.80 16.92
CA ILE A 67 0.43 12.02 16.42
C ILE A 67 -0.22 11.27 17.60
N ARG A 68 -1.53 11.41 17.72
CA ARG A 68 -2.35 10.81 18.79
C ARG A 68 -3.11 9.60 18.26
N ASN A 69 -3.72 8.83 19.18
CA ASN A 69 -4.56 7.67 18.88
C ASN A 69 -3.89 6.68 17.90
N VAL A 70 -2.60 6.38 18.16
CA VAL A 70 -1.80 5.44 17.37
C VAL A 70 -1.95 4.04 17.95
N PHE A 71 -2.23 3.05 17.09
CA PHE A 71 -2.37 1.63 17.42
C PHE A 71 -1.43 0.81 16.55
N GLU A 72 -0.70 -0.13 17.15
CA GLU A 72 0.24 -0.99 16.45
C GLU A 72 -0.34 -2.36 16.12
N PHE A 73 0.06 -2.88 14.95
CA PHE A 73 -0.38 -4.18 14.43
C PHE A 73 0.82 -5.02 13.97
N GLY A 74 0.80 -6.30 14.35
CA GLY A 74 1.60 -7.33 13.71
C GLY A 74 0.80 -8.04 12.62
N TRP A 75 1.43 -8.90 11.83
CA TRP A 75 0.73 -9.67 10.80
C TRP A 75 -0.41 -10.51 11.39
N TRP A 76 -1.57 -10.43 10.76
CA TRP A 76 -2.82 -11.07 11.14
C TRP A 76 -3.52 -10.41 12.34
N ASP A 77 -2.94 -9.40 12.98
CA ASP A 77 -3.67 -8.62 13.96
C ASP A 77 -4.84 -7.89 13.28
N SER A 78 -5.95 -7.79 13.99
CA SER A 78 -7.15 -7.14 13.50
C SER A 78 -7.78 -6.22 14.54
N LYS A 79 -8.53 -5.25 14.07
CA LYS A 79 -9.33 -4.36 14.91
C LYS A 79 -10.63 -4.02 14.20
N GLN A 80 -11.73 -4.24 14.90
CA GLN A 80 -13.04 -3.79 14.45
C GLN A 80 -13.30 -2.36 14.94
N LEU A 81 -13.80 -1.52 14.05
CA LEU A 81 -14.40 -0.22 14.35
C LEU A 81 -15.79 -0.19 13.71
N ASP A 82 -16.81 -0.06 14.54
CA ASP A 82 -18.20 -0.19 14.11
C ASP A 82 -18.45 -1.48 13.33
N SER A 83 -18.80 -1.39 12.06
CA SER A 83 -19.06 -2.52 11.17
C SER A 83 -17.90 -2.84 10.22
N VAL A 84 -16.71 -2.28 10.45
CA VAL A 84 -15.54 -2.42 9.58
C VAL A 84 -14.42 -3.14 10.34
N ASP A 85 -13.93 -4.23 9.76
CA ASP A 85 -12.75 -4.94 10.24
C ASP A 85 -11.51 -4.48 9.47
N PHE A 86 -10.46 -4.13 10.19
CA PHE A 86 -9.15 -3.77 9.68
C PHE A 86 -8.16 -4.86 10.06
N ILE A 87 -7.59 -5.53 9.08
CA ILE A 87 -6.66 -6.64 9.28
C ILE A 87 -5.31 -6.27 8.65
N PHE A 88 -4.23 -6.35 9.43
CA PHE A 88 -2.88 -6.16 8.92
C PHE A 88 -2.32 -7.46 8.38
N THR A 89 -1.89 -7.48 7.13
CA THR A 89 -1.45 -8.69 6.42
C THR A 89 0.04 -8.66 6.13
N PRO A 90 0.72 -9.81 6.01
CA PRO A 90 2.11 -9.86 5.60
C PRO A 90 2.30 -9.34 4.17
N ALA A 91 3.51 -8.86 3.90
CA ALA A 91 4.00 -8.48 2.59
C ALA A 91 5.50 -8.83 2.48
N GLN A 92 6.01 -8.95 1.27
CA GLN A 92 7.42 -9.23 0.99
C GLN A 92 8.17 -7.91 0.77
N HIS A 93 8.55 -7.24 1.86
CA HIS A 93 9.18 -5.92 1.81
C HIS A 93 10.13 -5.71 3.00
N TRP A 94 10.35 -4.49 3.40
CA TRP A 94 11.18 -4.09 4.54
C TRP A 94 10.73 -2.73 5.11
N SER A 95 11.33 -2.33 6.22
CA SER A 95 11.08 -1.04 6.85
C SER A 95 12.39 -0.31 7.17
N GLY A 96 12.35 1.02 7.23
CA GLY A 96 13.48 1.87 7.62
C GLY A 96 13.28 3.32 7.24
N ARG A 97 13.80 4.23 8.06
CA ARG A 97 13.81 5.68 7.83
C ARG A 97 15.20 6.30 8.06
N GLY A 98 16.13 5.55 8.56
CA GLY A 98 17.49 5.98 8.86
C GLY A 98 18.49 4.88 8.58
N VAL A 99 19.75 5.17 8.91
CA VAL A 99 20.87 4.24 8.62
C VAL A 99 20.84 3.02 9.54
N PHE A 100 20.28 3.12 10.75
CA PHE A 100 20.39 2.10 11.78
C PHE A 100 19.05 1.49 12.20
N ASP A 101 17.97 1.72 11.46
CA ASP A 101 16.62 1.27 11.82
C ASP A 101 15.97 0.29 10.83
N ARG A 102 16.76 -0.25 9.89
CA ARG A 102 16.27 -1.25 8.94
C ARG A 102 15.63 -2.44 9.68
N ASN A 103 14.40 -2.77 9.30
CA ASN A 103 13.59 -3.86 9.86
C ASN A 103 13.33 -3.78 11.38
N LYS A 104 13.45 -2.59 11.98
CA LYS A 104 13.08 -2.37 13.39
C LYS A 104 11.59 -2.11 13.58
N SER A 105 10.88 -1.81 12.51
CA SER A 105 9.42 -1.80 12.45
C SER A 105 8.94 -2.90 11.51
N TRP A 106 7.70 -3.31 11.65
CA TRP A 106 7.07 -4.24 10.74
C TRP A 106 6.59 -3.53 9.47
N TRP A 107 6.15 -4.30 8.47
CA TRP A 107 5.59 -3.85 7.19
C TRP A 107 4.49 -4.80 6.73
N GLY A 108 3.61 -4.37 5.85
CA GLY A 108 2.54 -5.23 5.38
C GLY A 108 1.50 -4.49 4.55
N GLY A 109 0.46 -5.23 4.21
CA GLY A 109 -0.74 -4.71 3.57
C GLY A 109 -1.90 -4.54 4.57
N TRP A 110 -3.00 -4.00 4.09
CA TRP A 110 -4.23 -3.87 4.85
C TRP A 110 -5.41 -4.49 4.11
N LEU A 111 -6.12 -5.37 4.79
CA LEU A 111 -7.43 -5.84 4.36
C LEU A 111 -8.50 -5.15 5.20
N ILE A 112 -9.41 -4.45 4.52
CA ILE A 112 -10.55 -3.75 5.10
C ILE A 112 -11.80 -4.52 4.70
N LYS A 113 -12.55 -5.02 5.68
CA LYS A 113 -13.76 -5.81 5.43
C LYS A 113 -14.98 -5.19 6.08
N THR A 114 -16.05 -5.15 5.32
CA THR A 114 -17.40 -4.92 5.81
C THR A 114 -18.26 -6.17 5.55
N LYS A 115 -19.53 -6.16 5.95
CA LYS A 115 -20.46 -7.23 5.59
C LYS A 115 -20.69 -7.37 4.08
N LEU A 116 -20.45 -6.31 3.31
CA LEU A 116 -20.79 -6.23 1.89
C LEU A 116 -19.57 -6.24 0.96
N LYS A 117 -18.43 -5.73 1.43
CA LYS A 117 -17.26 -5.49 0.59
C LYS A 117 -15.95 -5.73 1.33
N SER A 118 -14.95 -6.19 0.57
CA SER A 118 -13.57 -6.32 0.98
C SER A 118 -12.67 -5.46 0.10
N ILE A 119 -11.75 -4.70 0.73
CA ILE A 119 -10.78 -3.86 0.05
C ILE A 119 -9.39 -4.25 0.55
N PHE A 120 -8.50 -4.55 -0.36
CA PHE A 120 -7.12 -4.90 -0.05
C PHE A 120 -6.15 -3.84 -0.58
N HIS A 121 -5.28 -3.33 0.27
CA HIS A 121 -4.18 -2.45 -0.09
C HIS A 121 -2.88 -3.19 0.22
N ALA A 122 -2.13 -3.58 -0.79
CA ALA A 122 -0.96 -4.44 -0.62
C ALA A 122 0.20 -3.76 0.13
N GLY A 123 0.27 -2.42 0.13
CA GLY A 123 1.52 -1.73 0.45
C GLY A 123 2.56 -1.99 -0.62
N ASP A 124 3.83 -1.84 -0.31
CA ASP A 124 4.92 -2.28 -1.18
C ASP A 124 5.23 -3.74 -0.91
N THR A 125 5.47 -4.49 -1.98
CA THR A 125 5.71 -5.92 -1.86
C THR A 125 6.38 -6.51 -3.11
N GLY A 126 7.25 -7.48 -2.90
CA GLY A 126 7.56 -8.50 -3.89
C GLY A 126 6.46 -9.57 -3.94
N TYR A 127 6.52 -10.47 -4.91
CA TYR A 127 5.58 -11.60 -4.96
C TYR A 127 5.92 -12.64 -3.89
N SER A 128 4.91 -13.12 -3.16
CA SER A 128 5.06 -14.20 -2.16
C SER A 128 3.81 -15.09 -2.08
N GLN A 129 3.93 -16.22 -1.38
CA GLN A 129 2.82 -17.12 -1.08
C GLN A 129 1.80 -16.53 -0.08
N ASP A 130 2.06 -15.36 0.46
CA ASP A 130 1.17 -14.74 1.44
C ASP A 130 -0.16 -14.33 0.82
N PHE A 131 -0.20 -14.01 -0.48
CA PHE A 131 -1.44 -13.69 -1.19
C PHE A 131 -2.40 -14.89 -1.22
N LEU A 132 -1.90 -16.10 -1.45
CA LEU A 132 -2.69 -17.32 -1.35
C LEU A 132 -3.19 -17.58 0.09
N LYS A 133 -2.37 -17.28 1.11
CA LYS A 133 -2.78 -17.37 2.51
C LYS A 133 -3.86 -16.36 2.85
N ILE A 134 -3.76 -15.11 2.36
CA ILE A 134 -4.79 -14.08 2.51
C ILE A 134 -6.09 -14.58 1.89
N ARG A 135 -6.05 -15.07 0.65
CA ARG A 135 -7.21 -15.62 -0.05
C ARG A 135 -7.85 -16.78 0.73
N SER A 136 -7.03 -17.72 1.20
CA SER A 136 -7.51 -18.87 1.99
C SER A 136 -8.20 -18.47 3.30
N LYS A 137 -7.68 -17.43 3.98
CA LYS A 137 -8.22 -16.97 5.28
C LYS A 137 -9.48 -16.11 5.14
N PHE A 138 -9.57 -15.28 4.11
CA PHE A 138 -10.55 -14.20 4.08
C PHE A 138 -11.51 -14.26 2.89
N GLY A 139 -11.31 -15.19 1.98
CA GLY A 139 -12.10 -15.34 0.77
C GLY A 139 -11.64 -14.44 -0.38
N PRO A 140 -12.39 -14.42 -1.50
CA PRO A 140 -12.09 -13.54 -2.63
C PRO A 140 -12.16 -12.06 -2.21
N ILE A 141 -11.40 -11.23 -2.91
CA ILE A 141 -11.30 -9.80 -2.64
C ILE A 141 -12.11 -9.03 -3.68
N ASP A 142 -12.99 -8.13 -3.24
CA ASP A 142 -13.77 -7.31 -4.19
C ASP A 142 -12.89 -6.27 -4.90
N VAL A 143 -12.05 -5.54 -4.14
CA VAL A 143 -11.21 -4.48 -4.67
C VAL A 143 -9.78 -4.60 -4.13
N ALA A 144 -8.78 -4.52 -5.00
CA ALA A 144 -7.38 -4.49 -4.59
C ALA A 144 -6.62 -3.28 -5.16
N PHE A 145 -5.77 -2.70 -4.34
CA PHE A 145 -4.75 -1.72 -4.74
C PHE A 145 -3.39 -2.41 -4.70
N LEU A 146 -2.77 -2.58 -5.86
CA LEU A 146 -1.51 -3.32 -6.02
C LEU A 146 -0.43 -2.41 -6.60
N PRO A 147 0.80 -2.40 -6.04
CA PRO A 147 1.89 -1.62 -6.60
C PRO A 147 2.27 -2.18 -7.97
N ILE A 148 2.51 -1.32 -8.95
CA ILE A 148 2.93 -1.71 -10.31
C ILE A 148 4.17 -0.96 -10.77
N GLY A 149 4.73 -0.06 -9.96
CA GLY A 149 5.93 0.72 -10.24
C GLY A 149 7.07 0.39 -9.29
N ALA A 150 8.21 1.00 -9.51
CA ALA A 150 9.47 0.75 -8.82
C ALA A 150 10.00 -0.69 -9.02
N PHE A 151 9.93 -1.21 -10.25
CA PHE A 151 10.23 -2.62 -10.54
C PHE A 151 11.54 -2.86 -11.31
N GLU A 152 12.26 -1.84 -11.77
CA GLU A 152 13.55 -2.00 -12.46
C GLU A 152 14.72 -1.47 -11.63
N PRO A 153 15.90 -2.12 -11.68
CA PRO A 153 16.17 -3.39 -12.40
C PRO A 153 15.68 -4.60 -11.60
N ARG A 154 15.02 -5.55 -12.28
CA ARG A 154 14.40 -6.73 -11.64
C ARG A 154 15.33 -7.54 -10.75
N TRP A 155 16.60 -7.73 -11.15
CA TRP A 155 17.58 -8.50 -10.38
C TRP A 155 17.83 -7.92 -8.97
N PHE A 156 17.58 -6.63 -8.77
CA PHE A 156 17.79 -5.94 -7.50
C PHE A 156 16.51 -5.76 -6.70
N VAL A 157 15.40 -5.40 -7.35
CA VAL A 157 14.17 -4.99 -6.64
C VAL A 157 13.09 -6.08 -6.56
N SER A 158 13.18 -7.18 -7.33
CA SER A 158 12.11 -8.19 -7.42
C SER A 158 11.70 -8.84 -6.09
N GLY A 159 12.62 -8.91 -5.13
CA GLY A 159 12.31 -9.41 -3.78
C GLY A 159 11.48 -8.45 -2.92
N GLN A 160 11.24 -7.21 -3.38
CA GLN A 160 10.64 -6.12 -2.59
C GLN A 160 9.56 -5.35 -3.35
N HIS A 161 9.58 -5.41 -4.69
CA HIS A 161 8.63 -4.74 -5.58
C HIS A 161 8.22 -5.68 -6.71
N ILE A 162 6.92 -5.79 -6.91
CA ILE A 162 6.35 -6.53 -8.04
C ILE A 162 6.36 -5.67 -9.31
N ASP A 163 6.40 -6.36 -10.44
CA ASP A 163 6.13 -5.74 -11.74
C ASP A 163 4.64 -5.88 -12.13
N PRO A 164 4.21 -5.28 -13.26
CA PRO A 164 2.84 -5.38 -13.73
C PRO A 164 2.34 -6.82 -13.99
N ALA A 165 3.22 -7.75 -14.39
CA ALA A 165 2.84 -9.15 -14.60
C ALA A 165 2.59 -9.87 -13.26
N GLU A 166 3.44 -9.63 -12.29
CA GLU A 166 3.26 -10.16 -10.92
C GLU A 166 2.04 -9.55 -10.23
N ALA A 167 1.72 -8.26 -10.49
CA ALA A 167 0.49 -7.64 -9.99
C ALA A 167 -0.75 -8.34 -10.54
N LEU A 168 -0.77 -8.70 -11.82
CA LEU A 168 -1.85 -9.52 -12.41
C LEU A 168 -1.93 -10.91 -11.79
N LYS A 169 -0.78 -11.52 -11.48
CA LYS A 169 -0.73 -12.81 -10.78
C LYS A 169 -1.32 -12.70 -9.37
N ILE A 170 -0.95 -11.67 -8.60
CA ILE A 170 -1.53 -11.43 -7.28
C ILE A 170 -3.04 -11.22 -7.36
N ALA A 171 -3.51 -10.45 -8.34
CA ALA A 171 -4.95 -10.25 -8.55
C ALA A 171 -5.68 -11.58 -8.82
N ALA A 172 -5.05 -12.50 -9.55
CA ALA A 172 -5.57 -13.86 -9.76
C ALA A 172 -5.53 -14.71 -8.48
N ASP A 173 -4.40 -14.71 -7.75
CA ASP A 173 -4.23 -15.48 -6.51
C ASP A 173 -5.22 -15.06 -5.42
N LEU A 174 -5.57 -13.77 -5.36
CA LEU A 174 -6.57 -13.20 -4.45
C LEU A 174 -8.00 -13.32 -4.98
N GLU A 175 -8.20 -13.79 -6.22
CA GLU A 175 -9.49 -13.79 -6.93
C GLU A 175 -10.17 -12.42 -6.88
N VAL A 176 -9.42 -11.38 -7.24
CA VAL A 176 -9.89 -10.00 -7.16
C VAL A 176 -10.93 -9.71 -8.24
N THR A 177 -12.05 -9.10 -7.85
CA THR A 177 -13.06 -8.65 -8.82
C THR A 177 -12.58 -7.43 -9.60
N LYS A 178 -11.97 -6.42 -8.92
CA LYS A 178 -11.46 -5.20 -9.52
C LYS A 178 -10.14 -4.78 -8.88
N ALA A 179 -9.11 -4.56 -9.68
CA ALA A 179 -7.81 -4.11 -9.20
C ALA A 179 -7.47 -2.71 -9.73
N TYR A 180 -6.69 -1.97 -8.93
CA TYR A 180 -6.13 -0.67 -9.29
C TYR A 180 -4.61 -0.70 -9.10
N GLY A 181 -3.90 -0.19 -10.11
CA GLY A 181 -2.45 -0.01 -10.05
C GLY A 181 -2.10 1.25 -9.25
N MET A 182 -1.22 1.09 -8.27
CA MET A 182 -0.67 2.19 -7.49
C MET A 182 0.85 2.19 -7.53
N HIS A 183 1.49 3.14 -6.83
CA HIS A 183 2.94 3.24 -6.66
C HIS A 183 3.70 3.46 -7.98
N TRP A 184 3.13 4.23 -8.92
CA TRP A 184 3.73 4.58 -10.20
C TRP A 184 3.42 6.05 -10.57
N GLY A 185 4.22 6.64 -11.46
CA GLY A 185 3.92 7.94 -12.04
C GLY A 185 4.11 9.17 -11.13
N THR A 186 4.38 8.96 -9.84
CA THR A 186 4.45 10.05 -8.84
C THR A 186 5.89 10.46 -8.52
N PHE A 187 6.77 9.50 -8.31
CA PHE A 187 8.18 9.70 -8.04
C PHE A 187 9.02 8.83 -8.97
N ILE A 188 10.22 9.28 -9.32
CA ILE A 188 11.23 8.42 -9.97
C ILE A 188 12.00 7.75 -8.83
N LEU A 189 11.73 6.48 -8.60
CA LEU A 189 12.34 5.69 -7.52
C LEU A 189 13.33 4.64 -8.05
N THR A 190 13.18 4.24 -9.31
CA THR A 190 13.86 3.15 -9.99
C THR A 190 14.12 3.50 -11.46
N ASP A 191 14.68 2.57 -12.24
CA ASP A 191 15.21 2.84 -13.57
C ASP A 191 14.14 2.86 -14.70
N GLU A 192 12.94 2.32 -14.45
CA GLU A 192 11.89 2.32 -15.48
C GLU A 192 11.36 3.73 -15.77
N ALA A 193 10.96 3.95 -17.03
CA ALA A 193 10.32 5.20 -17.43
C ALA A 193 8.98 5.41 -16.69
N VAL A 194 8.68 6.68 -16.36
CA VAL A 194 7.52 7.09 -15.52
C VAL A 194 6.19 6.43 -15.89
N LEU A 195 5.93 6.22 -17.18
CA LEU A 195 4.69 5.62 -17.68
C LEU A 195 4.83 4.14 -18.06
N GLU A 196 5.99 3.54 -17.81
CA GLU A 196 6.27 2.17 -18.26
C GLU A 196 5.37 1.14 -17.57
N ALA A 197 5.18 1.27 -16.26
CA ALA A 197 4.27 0.43 -15.49
C ALA A 197 2.86 0.38 -16.10
N ARG A 198 2.31 1.55 -16.44
CA ARG A 198 1.00 1.66 -17.07
C ARG A 198 0.95 1.02 -18.45
N LYS A 199 1.98 1.26 -19.28
CA LYS A 199 2.07 0.69 -20.64
C LYS A 199 2.13 -0.84 -20.59
N GLN A 200 2.97 -1.39 -19.73
CA GLN A 200 3.09 -2.84 -19.56
C GLN A 200 1.79 -3.47 -19.07
N LEU A 201 1.14 -2.87 -18.06
CA LEU A 201 -0.12 -3.38 -17.55
C LEU A 201 -1.21 -3.41 -18.63
N ILE A 202 -1.36 -2.34 -19.41
CA ILE A 202 -2.34 -2.28 -20.51
C ILE A 202 -2.04 -3.37 -21.54
N LYS A 203 -0.78 -3.52 -21.94
CA LYS A 203 -0.35 -4.56 -22.91
C LYS A 203 -0.68 -5.97 -22.42
N LEU A 204 -0.41 -6.26 -21.14
CA LEU A 204 -0.65 -7.58 -20.54
C LEU A 204 -2.15 -7.92 -20.37
N GLN A 205 -3.03 -6.93 -20.40
CA GLN A 205 -4.49 -7.11 -20.27
C GLN A 205 -5.23 -7.23 -21.60
N THR A 206 -4.53 -7.16 -22.75
CA THR A 206 -5.21 -7.31 -24.04
C THR A 206 -5.89 -8.67 -24.14
N PRO A 207 -7.11 -8.77 -24.72
CA PRO A 207 -7.86 -10.03 -24.82
C PRO A 207 -7.10 -11.17 -25.48
N ALA A 208 -6.18 -10.85 -26.39
CA ALA A 208 -5.30 -11.83 -27.03
C ALA A 208 -4.35 -12.53 -26.04
N ILE A 209 -4.03 -11.88 -24.91
CA ILE A 209 -3.09 -12.41 -23.91
C ILE A 209 -3.86 -12.99 -22.72
N ASN A 210 -5.07 -12.47 -22.43
CA ASN A 210 -5.78 -12.83 -21.19
C ASN A 210 -7.31 -12.61 -21.22
N PRO A 211 -8.08 -13.58 -21.74
CA PRO A 211 -9.52 -13.41 -21.96
C PRO A 211 -10.41 -13.43 -20.69
N THR A 212 -9.89 -13.81 -19.50
CA THR A 212 -10.73 -14.13 -18.32
C THR A 212 -10.36 -13.38 -17.04
N ARG A 213 -9.56 -12.31 -17.10
CA ARG A 213 -9.05 -11.66 -15.88
C ARG A 213 -9.86 -10.46 -15.36
N PRO A 214 -9.73 -10.17 -14.04
CA PRO A 214 -10.37 -9.01 -13.42
C PRO A 214 -9.96 -7.72 -14.13
N ILE A 215 -10.88 -6.74 -14.14
CA ILE A 215 -10.61 -5.40 -14.67
C ILE A 215 -9.52 -4.76 -13.80
N PHE A 216 -8.32 -4.63 -14.35
CA PHE A 216 -7.21 -3.94 -13.70
C PHE A 216 -7.07 -2.54 -14.32
N THR A 217 -7.27 -1.52 -13.50
CA THR A 217 -7.12 -0.12 -13.90
C THR A 217 -5.73 0.38 -13.48
N PRO A 218 -4.89 0.82 -14.43
CA PRO A 218 -3.57 1.36 -14.11
C PRO A 218 -3.66 2.74 -13.46
#